data_e8c5d80f8af8ee90c8a5ed59dcfc8d8a
#
_entry.id   e8c5d80f8af8ee90c8a5ed59dcfc8d8a
#
_cell.length_a   1.000
_cell.length_b   1.000
_cell.length_c   1.000
_cell.angle_alpha   90.00
_cell.angle_beta   90.00
_cell.angle_gamma   90.00
#
_symmetry.space_group_name_H-M   'P 1'
#
loop_
_entity.id
_entity.type
_entity.pdbx_description
1 polymer ?
#
loop_
_entity_poly.entity_id
_entity_poly.type
_entity_poly.pdbx_seq_one_letter_code
_entity_poly.pdbx_strand_id
1 'polypeptide(L)'
;MNEPLNINSDWTRQIKIGEQPSSAALQAHLTAVHEINAGFTEVCAWNCRDSDGKNSYDLLADIVNQENHSNVLDLACGSGVLLDLCHKRFGTKVALSGADMSEAELQLARKRLAHTDIKLHKDMAQDLTFIADASVDVILCHWALTLMDPVAPVFANAKRILTKDGVFAAIIDGDAKTAPGYQEIHDIIYASTQSEYPDYEAIDLGDPRVRTAAALKELAAQSFIEADIEIMPIALSFHSSADVLAREAAGFFYASFVLSAAVHQKMLLDLESHFSTNQRNGASCFTLPVNLLIIRSSAP
;
A
#
# COMPACT_ATOMS: atom_id res chain seq x y z
N MET A 1 5.92 19.62 -1.72
CA MET A 1 4.57 20.15 -2.03
C MET A 1 4.01 19.24 -3.09
N ASN A 2 3.00 18.42 -2.74
CA ASN A 2 2.31 17.60 -3.72
C ASN A 2 1.41 18.55 -4.53
N GLU A 3 1.85 18.94 -5.72
CA GLU A 3 0.98 19.66 -6.64
C GLU A 3 -0.14 18.73 -7.09
N PRO A 4 -1.35 19.25 -7.32
CA PRO A 4 -2.45 18.44 -7.85
C PRO A 4 -2.02 17.89 -9.21
N LEU A 5 -1.97 16.58 -9.34
CA LEU A 5 -1.44 15.95 -10.56
C LEU A 5 -2.43 16.00 -11.71
N ASN A 6 -3.75 16.15 -11.42
CA ASN A 6 -4.83 16.14 -12.43
C ASN A 6 -4.61 15.08 -13.52
N ILE A 7 -4.36 13.84 -13.08
CA ILE A 7 -4.01 12.76 -14.00
C ILE A 7 -5.21 12.40 -14.87
N ASN A 8 -5.11 12.76 -16.15
CA ASN A 8 -6.12 12.41 -17.15
C ASN A 8 -5.68 11.13 -17.89
N SER A 9 -6.28 10.01 -17.54
CA SER A 9 -6.02 8.68 -18.11
C SER A 9 -7.29 8.08 -18.75
N ASP A 10 -7.16 6.95 -19.42
CA ASP A 10 -8.33 6.20 -19.89
C ASP A 10 -9.24 5.81 -18.74
N TRP A 11 -8.66 5.43 -17.61
CA TRP A 11 -9.37 5.10 -16.38
C TRP A 11 -10.22 6.28 -15.88
N THR A 12 -9.64 7.49 -15.74
CA THR A 12 -10.39 8.67 -15.28
C THR A 12 -11.47 9.09 -16.28
N ARG A 13 -11.23 8.92 -17.60
CA ARG A 13 -12.24 9.22 -18.61
C ARG A 13 -13.45 8.28 -18.55
N GLN A 14 -13.22 6.99 -18.33
CA GLN A 14 -14.28 5.99 -18.17
C GLN A 14 -15.11 6.25 -16.91
N ILE A 15 -14.46 6.53 -15.77
CA ILE A 15 -15.19 6.91 -14.54
C ILE A 15 -16.08 8.14 -14.77
N LYS A 16 -15.57 9.14 -15.46
CA LYS A 16 -16.29 10.40 -15.68
C LYS A 16 -17.61 10.22 -16.44
N ILE A 17 -17.74 9.15 -17.21
CA ILE A 17 -18.96 8.79 -17.94
C ILE A 17 -19.72 7.63 -17.31
N GLY A 18 -19.36 7.22 -16.07
CA GLY A 18 -20.03 6.16 -15.33
C GLY A 18 -19.74 4.74 -15.85
N GLU A 19 -18.66 4.53 -16.60
CA GLU A 19 -18.24 3.22 -17.07
C GLU A 19 -17.24 2.58 -16.10
N GLN A 20 -17.36 1.26 -15.87
CA GLN A 20 -16.37 0.50 -15.10
C GLN A 20 -15.10 0.31 -15.95
N PRO A 21 -13.94 0.84 -15.51
CA PRO A 21 -12.68 0.67 -16.24
C PRO A 21 -12.19 -0.79 -16.21
N SER A 22 -11.40 -1.15 -17.22
CA SER A 22 -10.70 -2.44 -17.21
C SER A 22 -9.52 -2.43 -16.24
N SER A 23 -9.08 -3.64 -15.80
CA SER A 23 -7.86 -3.82 -15.00
C SER A 23 -6.62 -3.22 -15.69
N ALA A 24 -6.55 -3.29 -17.02
CA ALA A 24 -5.45 -2.67 -17.79
C ALA A 24 -5.49 -1.13 -17.72
N ALA A 25 -6.68 -0.52 -17.76
CA ALA A 25 -6.83 0.93 -17.60
C ALA A 25 -6.47 1.37 -16.17
N LEU A 26 -6.87 0.60 -15.16
CA LEU A 26 -6.47 0.83 -13.76
C LEU A 26 -4.95 0.76 -13.61
N GLN A 27 -4.32 -0.29 -14.11
CA GLN A 27 -2.88 -0.47 -14.05
C GLN A 27 -2.13 0.71 -14.71
N ALA A 28 -2.56 1.13 -15.91
CA ALA A 28 -1.96 2.27 -16.59
C ALA A 28 -2.12 3.57 -15.80
N HIS A 29 -3.28 3.77 -15.14
CA HIS A 29 -3.52 4.91 -14.28
C HIS A 29 -2.60 4.90 -13.05
N LEU A 30 -2.51 3.78 -12.33
CA LEU A 30 -1.62 3.64 -11.17
C LEU A 30 -0.16 3.84 -11.55
N THR A 31 0.28 3.27 -12.70
CA THR A 31 1.63 3.52 -13.22
C THR A 31 1.87 5.01 -13.43
N ALA A 32 0.92 5.74 -14.04
CA ALA A 32 1.07 7.18 -14.26
C ALA A 32 1.16 7.97 -12.95
N VAL A 33 0.39 7.59 -11.91
CA VAL A 33 0.48 8.21 -10.56
C VAL A 33 1.89 8.04 -10.01
N HIS A 34 2.43 6.83 -10.01
CA HIS A 34 3.74 6.52 -9.46
C HIS A 34 4.90 7.10 -10.29
N GLU A 35 4.77 7.17 -11.62
CA GLU A 35 5.80 7.79 -12.48
C GLU A 35 5.93 9.31 -12.24
N ILE A 36 4.84 9.98 -11.89
CA ILE A 36 4.84 11.43 -11.66
C ILE A 36 5.15 11.76 -10.19
N ASN A 37 4.73 10.92 -9.25
CA ASN A 37 4.76 11.22 -7.81
C ASN A 37 5.34 10.04 -6.99
N ALA A 38 6.45 9.47 -7.43
CA ALA A 38 7.08 8.35 -6.73
C ALA A 38 7.37 8.67 -5.25
N GLY A 39 7.12 7.69 -4.37
CA GLY A 39 7.34 7.81 -2.92
C GLY A 39 6.30 8.63 -2.16
N PHE A 40 5.15 8.97 -2.75
CA PHE A 40 4.17 9.88 -2.17
C PHE A 40 3.55 9.41 -0.85
N THR A 41 3.50 8.12 -0.58
CA THR A 41 2.95 7.55 0.66
C THR A 41 3.97 7.45 1.80
N GLU A 42 5.26 7.64 1.53
CA GLU A 42 6.34 7.34 2.48
C GLU A 42 6.23 8.11 3.80
N VAL A 43 5.98 9.42 3.73
CA VAL A 43 5.97 10.29 4.92
C VAL A 43 4.83 9.90 5.83
N CYS A 44 3.63 9.71 5.30
CA CYS A 44 2.47 9.27 6.06
C CYS A 44 2.72 7.89 6.68
N ALA A 45 3.10 6.89 5.87
CA ALA A 45 3.35 5.53 6.32
C ALA A 45 4.47 5.45 7.38
N TRP A 46 5.54 6.27 7.23
CA TRP A 46 6.64 6.30 8.19
C TRP A 46 6.26 6.91 9.53
N ASN A 47 5.39 7.92 9.55
CA ASN A 47 5.01 8.65 10.76
C ASN A 47 3.79 8.08 11.47
N CYS A 48 2.96 7.28 10.79
CA CYS A 48 1.83 6.59 11.41
C CYS A 48 2.33 5.46 12.32
N ARG A 49 1.92 5.47 13.59
CA ARG A 49 2.38 4.52 14.62
C ARG A 49 1.21 3.83 15.32
N ASP A 50 1.40 2.57 15.68
CA ASP A 50 0.52 1.84 16.59
C ASP A 50 0.76 2.23 18.06
N SER A 51 0.08 1.55 18.98
CA SER A 51 0.23 1.77 20.43
C SER A 51 1.62 1.43 20.97
N ASP A 52 2.38 0.59 20.28
CA ASP A 52 3.73 0.14 20.64
C ASP A 52 4.81 1.01 19.98
N GLY A 53 4.41 2.04 19.22
CA GLY A 53 5.29 2.96 18.51
C GLY A 53 5.83 2.42 17.18
N LYS A 54 5.31 1.30 16.68
CA LYS A 54 5.70 0.69 15.39
C LYS A 54 4.90 1.30 14.24
N ASN A 55 5.56 1.53 13.11
CA ASN A 55 4.89 1.85 11.87
C ASN A 55 4.61 0.58 11.03
N SER A 56 3.92 0.74 9.91
CA SER A 56 3.57 -0.37 9.01
C SER A 56 4.81 -1.10 8.43
N TYR A 57 5.92 -0.40 8.21
CA TYR A 57 7.18 -1.01 7.79
C TYR A 57 7.78 -1.86 8.91
N ASP A 58 7.74 -1.37 10.16
CA ASP A 58 8.21 -2.12 11.33
C ASP A 58 7.43 -3.41 11.50
N LEU A 59 6.09 -3.36 11.37
CA LEU A 59 5.21 -4.53 11.48
C LEU A 59 5.56 -5.61 10.45
N LEU A 60 5.84 -5.23 9.20
CA LEU A 60 6.27 -6.19 8.17
C LEU A 60 7.69 -6.71 8.42
N ALA A 61 8.62 -5.84 8.78
CA ALA A 61 10.00 -6.27 9.05
C ALA A 61 10.09 -7.23 10.24
N ASP A 62 9.17 -7.15 11.22
CA ASP A 62 9.09 -8.05 12.37
C ASP A 62 8.67 -9.49 11.99
N ILE A 63 8.11 -9.71 10.79
CA ILE A 63 7.81 -11.05 10.26
C ILE A 63 9.10 -11.81 9.92
N VAL A 64 10.17 -11.09 9.60
CA VAL A 64 11.44 -11.72 9.19
C VAL A 64 12.21 -12.22 10.41
N ASN A 65 12.45 -13.51 10.45
CA ASN A 65 13.33 -14.14 11.45
C ASN A 65 14.66 -14.53 10.77
N GLN A 66 15.73 -13.80 11.06
CA GLN A 66 17.06 -14.00 10.45
C GLN A 66 17.72 -15.35 10.78
N GLU A 67 17.17 -16.12 11.73
CA GLU A 67 17.68 -17.46 12.06
C GLU A 67 17.09 -18.54 11.15
N ASN A 68 15.89 -18.31 10.63
CA ASN A 68 15.12 -19.26 9.82
C ASN A 68 14.89 -18.80 8.39
N HIS A 69 14.98 -17.48 8.13
CA HIS A 69 14.70 -16.88 6.83
C HIS A 69 16.01 -16.37 6.20
N SER A 70 16.33 -16.85 5.03
CA SER A 70 17.54 -16.50 4.27
C SER A 70 17.26 -15.59 3.08
N ASN A 71 16.06 -15.69 2.47
CA ASN A 71 15.68 -14.97 1.26
C ASN A 71 14.34 -14.25 1.46
N VAL A 72 14.34 -12.93 1.32
CA VAL A 72 13.16 -12.08 1.47
C VAL A 72 12.91 -11.29 0.19
N LEU A 73 11.68 -11.31 -0.28
CA LEU A 73 11.19 -10.49 -1.40
C LEU A 73 10.27 -9.40 -0.86
N ASP A 74 10.53 -8.15 -1.22
CA ASP A 74 9.59 -7.04 -1.07
C ASP A 74 8.84 -6.88 -2.40
N LEU A 75 7.55 -7.24 -2.38
CA LEU A 75 6.67 -7.24 -3.53
C LEU A 75 5.93 -5.91 -3.63
N ALA A 76 6.04 -5.24 -4.78
CA ALA A 76 5.68 -3.84 -4.97
C ALA A 76 6.48 -2.95 -4.00
N CYS A 77 7.81 -3.03 -4.10
CA CYS A 77 8.75 -2.47 -3.13
C CYS A 77 8.83 -0.93 -3.17
N GLY A 78 8.17 -0.30 -4.14
CA GLY A 78 8.16 1.15 -4.31
C GLY A 78 9.57 1.73 -4.29
N SER A 79 9.76 2.78 -3.53
CA SER A 79 11.05 3.47 -3.35
C SER A 79 12.06 2.74 -2.43
N GLY A 80 11.76 1.49 -1.99
CA GLY A 80 12.67 0.63 -1.25
C GLY A 80 12.80 0.93 0.25
N VAL A 81 11.83 1.61 0.86
CA VAL A 81 11.87 1.95 2.31
C VAL A 81 11.93 0.69 3.18
N LEU A 82 11.08 -0.31 2.88
CA LEU A 82 11.05 -1.57 3.65
C LEU A 82 12.34 -2.36 3.47
N LEU A 83 12.89 -2.39 2.25
CA LEU A 83 14.19 -3.04 1.98
C LEU A 83 15.34 -2.40 2.76
N ASP A 84 15.39 -1.06 2.80
CA ASP A 84 16.40 -0.32 3.57
C ASP A 84 16.28 -0.60 5.08
N LEU A 85 15.04 -0.64 5.60
CA LEU A 85 14.79 -1.02 7.00
C LEU A 85 15.24 -2.45 7.28
N CYS A 86 14.89 -3.41 6.45
CA CYS A 86 15.30 -4.80 6.59
C CYS A 86 16.83 -4.95 6.50
N HIS A 87 17.48 -4.24 5.57
CA HIS A 87 18.94 -4.24 5.46
C HIS A 87 19.61 -3.69 6.73
N LYS A 88 19.10 -2.60 7.29
CA LYS A 88 19.61 -2.02 8.55
C LYS A 88 19.45 -2.98 9.74
N ARG A 89 18.37 -3.78 9.76
CA ARG A 89 18.10 -4.73 10.85
C ARG A 89 18.89 -6.02 10.75
N PHE A 90 19.01 -6.58 9.55
CA PHE A 90 19.52 -7.94 9.35
C PHE A 90 20.89 -7.97 8.66
N GLY A 91 21.31 -6.86 8.04
CA GLY A 91 22.57 -6.78 7.29
C GLY A 91 22.59 -7.79 6.13
N THR A 92 23.70 -8.48 5.99
CA THR A 92 23.90 -9.51 4.95
C THR A 92 23.47 -10.92 5.37
N LYS A 93 22.87 -11.08 6.56
CA LYS A 93 22.39 -12.39 7.03
C LYS A 93 21.15 -12.85 6.26
N VAL A 94 20.41 -11.92 5.70
CA VAL A 94 19.22 -12.17 4.89
C VAL A 94 19.45 -11.56 3.50
N ALA A 95 19.30 -12.35 2.47
CA ALA A 95 19.34 -11.87 1.09
C ALA A 95 18.00 -11.16 0.78
N LEU A 96 18.09 -9.91 0.39
CA LEU A 96 16.92 -9.07 0.10
C LEU A 96 16.79 -8.83 -1.40
N SER A 97 15.59 -8.84 -1.90
CA SER A 97 15.26 -8.44 -3.27
C SER A 97 13.93 -7.69 -3.30
N GLY A 98 13.73 -6.86 -4.34
CA GLY A 98 12.49 -6.13 -4.53
C GLY A 98 12.01 -6.21 -5.97
N ALA A 99 10.69 -6.17 -6.15
CA ALA A 99 10.05 -6.03 -7.46
C ALA A 99 9.02 -4.91 -7.42
N ASP A 100 8.99 -4.07 -8.46
CA ASP A 100 7.98 -3.03 -8.64
C ASP A 100 7.71 -2.79 -10.13
N MET A 101 6.50 -2.36 -10.47
CA MET A 101 6.12 -2.07 -11.85
C MET A 101 6.58 -0.67 -12.30
N SER A 102 6.76 0.28 -11.37
CA SER A 102 7.13 1.67 -11.64
C SER A 102 8.64 1.85 -11.72
N GLU A 103 9.12 2.35 -12.86
CA GLU A 103 10.54 2.69 -13.01
C GLU A 103 10.95 3.89 -12.14
N ALA A 104 10.06 4.87 -11.95
CA ALA A 104 10.35 6.03 -11.11
C ALA A 104 10.53 5.63 -9.64
N GLU A 105 9.69 4.73 -9.11
CA GLU A 105 9.87 4.14 -7.78
C GLU A 105 11.21 3.39 -7.68
N LEU A 106 11.51 2.53 -8.65
CA LEU A 106 12.76 1.78 -8.66
C LEU A 106 14.00 2.68 -8.76
N GLN A 107 13.91 3.85 -9.41
CA GLN A 107 15.00 4.83 -9.41
C GLN A 107 15.24 5.41 -8.02
N LEU A 108 14.19 5.70 -7.24
CA LEU A 108 14.33 6.11 -5.85
C LEU A 108 14.91 4.97 -4.99
N ALA A 109 14.41 3.75 -5.18
CA ALA A 109 14.93 2.57 -4.48
C ALA A 109 16.43 2.34 -4.77
N ARG A 110 16.88 2.43 -6.03
CA ARG A 110 18.30 2.31 -6.40
C ARG A 110 19.16 3.39 -5.72
N LYS A 111 18.66 4.61 -5.61
CA LYS A 111 19.38 5.69 -4.89
C LYS A 111 19.47 5.40 -3.39
N ARG A 112 18.36 4.97 -2.77
CA ARG A 112 18.30 4.63 -1.35
C ARG A 112 19.21 3.47 -1.00
N LEU A 113 19.24 2.45 -1.84
CA LEU A 113 19.94 1.19 -1.63
C LEU A 113 21.33 1.12 -2.31
N ALA A 114 21.86 2.24 -2.79
CA ALA A 114 23.12 2.29 -3.57
C ALA A 114 24.36 1.72 -2.84
N HIS A 115 24.27 1.59 -1.52
CA HIS A 115 25.33 1.03 -0.67
C HIS A 115 25.15 -0.46 -0.35
N THR A 116 24.20 -1.14 -0.99
CA THR A 116 23.82 -2.53 -0.74
C THR A 116 23.92 -3.36 -2.01
N ASP A 117 23.88 -4.70 -1.86
CA ASP A 117 23.81 -5.65 -2.97
C ASP A 117 22.38 -6.11 -3.28
N ILE A 118 21.36 -5.37 -2.78
CA ILE A 118 19.94 -5.68 -2.98
C ILE A 118 19.57 -5.58 -4.45
N LYS A 119 18.95 -6.66 -4.97
CA LYS A 119 18.52 -6.73 -6.36
C LYS A 119 17.11 -6.16 -6.51
N LEU A 120 16.96 -5.26 -7.47
CA LEU A 120 15.68 -4.64 -7.82
C LEU A 120 15.28 -5.04 -9.24
N HIS A 121 14.04 -5.49 -9.39
CA HIS A 121 13.47 -5.97 -10.64
C HIS A 121 12.26 -5.12 -11.03
N LYS A 122 12.19 -4.74 -12.30
CA LYS A 122 10.98 -4.14 -12.86
C LYS A 122 10.07 -5.25 -13.35
N ASP A 123 9.05 -5.56 -12.58
CA ASP A 123 8.11 -6.63 -12.91
C ASP A 123 6.76 -6.40 -12.22
N MET A 124 5.74 -7.07 -12.70
CA MET A 124 4.41 -7.08 -12.14
C MET A 124 4.29 -8.17 -11.06
N ALA A 125 3.54 -7.88 -10.00
CA ALA A 125 3.25 -8.87 -8.96
C ALA A 125 2.52 -10.12 -9.48
N GLN A 126 1.80 -9.97 -10.59
CA GLN A 126 1.09 -11.06 -11.26
C GLN A 126 2.00 -11.99 -12.07
N ASP A 127 3.24 -11.57 -12.41
CA ASP A 127 4.12 -12.31 -13.32
C ASP A 127 5.27 -13.02 -12.61
N LEU A 128 6.19 -12.32 -11.96
CA LEU A 128 7.32 -12.83 -11.14
C LEU A 128 8.08 -14.02 -11.76
N THR A 129 8.23 -14.02 -13.10
CA THR A 129 8.82 -15.15 -13.82
C THR A 129 10.33 -15.29 -13.63
N PHE A 130 10.98 -14.23 -13.14
CA PHE A 130 12.42 -14.20 -12.84
C PHE A 130 12.78 -14.90 -11.52
N ILE A 131 11.78 -15.25 -10.69
CA ILE A 131 11.99 -15.92 -9.39
C ILE A 131 11.73 -17.42 -9.55
N ALA A 132 12.69 -18.23 -9.12
CA ALA A 132 12.56 -19.69 -9.14
C ALA A 132 11.50 -20.17 -8.12
N ASP A 133 10.90 -21.31 -8.39
CA ASP A 133 9.96 -21.97 -7.48
C ASP A 133 10.66 -22.31 -6.16
N ALA A 134 9.92 -22.22 -5.06
CA ALA A 134 10.36 -22.59 -3.71
C ALA A 134 11.73 -22.00 -3.30
N SER A 135 11.96 -20.72 -3.63
CA SER A 135 13.25 -20.04 -3.42
C SER A 135 13.20 -18.84 -2.48
N VAL A 136 12.02 -18.43 -2.02
CA VAL A 136 11.80 -17.27 -1.16
C VAL A 136 11.20 -17.73 0.18
N ASP A 137 11.77 -17.30 1.30
CA ASP A 137 11.26 -17.65 2.62
C ASP A 137 10.19 -16.70 3.12
N VAL A 138 10.31 -15.41 2.76
CA VAL A 138 9.33 -14.39 3.15
C VAL A 138 9.03 -13.46 1.97
N ILE A 139 7.75 -13.26 1.70
CA ILE A 139 7.27 -12.21 0.80
C ILE A 139 6.60 -11.14 1.67
N LEU A 140 7.07 -9.91 1.55
CA LEU A 140 6.46 -8.75 2.17
C LEU A 140 5.76 -7.90 1.11
N CYS A 141 4.59 -7.35 1.40
CA CYS A 141 3.86 -6.47 0.48
C CYS A 141 3.25 -5.31 1.26
N HIS A 142 3.74 -4.09 0.99
CA HIS A 142 3.36 -2.91 1.76
C HIS A 142 2.37 -2.03 0.99
N TRP A 143 1.10 -2.01 1.41
CA TRP A 143 -0.02 -1.22 0.88
C TRP A 143 -0.29 -1.32 -0.63
N ALA A 144 0.19 -2.34 -1.30
CA ALA A 144 0.01 -2.48 -2.73
C ALA A 144 -1.09 -3.49 -3.11
N LEU A 145 -1.34 -4.51 -2.27
CA LEU A 145 -2.27 -5.59 -2.60
C LEU A 145 -3.69 -5.08 -2.86
N THR A 146 -4.12 -4.03 -2.17
CA THR A 146 -5.44 -3.38 -2.34
C THR A 146 -5.63 -2.69 -3.69
N LEU A 147 -4.53 -2.43 -4.40
CA LEU A 147 -4.53 -1.76 -5.71
C LEU A 147 -4.39 -2.74 -6.88
N MET A 148 -4.08 -4.01 -6.59
CA MET A 148 -3.87 -5.02 -7.63
C MET A 148 -5.21 -5.57 -8.13
N ASP A 149 -5.30 -5.80 -9.44
CA ASP A 149 -6.44 -6.43 -10.09
C ASP A 149 -5.99 -7.16 -11.36
N PRO A 150 -6.20 -8.50 -11.44
CA PRO A 150 -6.69 -9.39 -10.37
C PRO A 150 -5.61 -9.75 -9.34
N VAL A 151 -6.02 -10.07 -8.11
CA VAL A 151 -5.11 -10.52 -7.03
C VAL A 151 -4.83 -12.02 -7.06
N ALA A 152 -5.74 -12.83 -7.61
CA ALA A 152 -5.56 -14.29 -7.64
C ALA A 152 -4.22 -14.76 -8.25
N PRO A 153 -3.72 -14.20 -9.38
CA PRO A 153 -2.39 -14.53 -9.90
C PRO A 153 -1.25 -14.16 -8.93
N VAL A 154 -1.41 -13.09 -8.15
CA VAL A 154 -0.41 -12.67 -7.15
C VAL A 154 -0.25 -13.75 -6.08
N PHE A 155 -1.37 -14.26 -5.53
CA PHE A 155 -1.33 -15.35 -4.56
C PHE A 155 -0.82 -16.66 -5.17
N ALA A 156 -1.18 -16.97 -6.42
CA ALA A 156 -0.65 -18.14 -7.12
C ALA A 156 0.87 -18.09 -7.29
N ASN A 157 1.41 -16.93 -7.71
CA ASN A 157 2.85 -16.71 -7.80
C ASN A 157 3.53 -16.72 -6.42
N ALA A 158 2.94 -16.06 -5.43
CA ALA A 158 3.47 -16.10 -4.07
C ALA A 158 3.58 -17.55 -3.57
N LYS A 159 2.54 -18.36 -3.75
CA LYS A 159 2.59 -19.80 -3.37
C LYS A 159 3.65 -20.57 -4.15
N ARG A 160 3.84 -20.30 -5.44
CA ARG A 160 4.84 -20.95 -6.28
C ARG A 160 6.28 -20.67 -5.81
N ILE A 161 6.58 -19.40 -5.52
CA ILE A 161 7.95 -18.98 -5.18
C ILE A 161 8.31 -19.19 -3.71
N LEU A 162 7.33 -19.26 -2.81
CA LEU A 162 7.58 -19.51 -1.38
C LEU A 162 8.12 -20.92 -1.16
N THR A 163 9.09 -21.02 -0.25
CA THR A 163 9.55 -22.29 0.31
C THR A 163 8.41 -22.97 1.09
N LYS A 164 8.60 -24.24 1.44
CA LYS A 164 7.60 -25.06 2.14
C LYS A 164 7.04 -24.39 3.39
N ASP A 165 7.91 -23.79 4.22
CA ASP A 165 7.55 -23.11 5.47
C ASP A 165 7.53 -21.58 5.30
N GLY A 166 7.43 -21.11 4.06
CA GLY A 166 7.51 -19.71 3.73
C GLY A 166 6.30 -18.91 4.18
N VAL A 167 6.49 -17.60 4.32
CA VAL A 167 5.48 -16.65 4.81
C VAL A 167 5.20 -15.57 3.78
N PHE A 168 3.93 -15.32 3.49
CA PHE A 168 3.49 -14.10 2.82
C PHE A 168 2.88 -13.15 3.86
N ALA A 169 3.34 -11.91 3.91
CA ALA A 169 2.76 -10.89 4.78
C ALA A 169 2.49 -9.59 4.02
N ALA A 170 1.34 -8.97 4.30
CA ALA A 170 0.96 -7.71 3.66
C ALA A 170 0.31 -6.74 4.65
N ILE A 171 0.62 -5.45 4.49
CA ILE A 171 -0.20 -4.36 5.02
C ILE A 171 -1.21 -3.98 3.94
N ILE A 172 -2.49 -3.96 4.31
CA ILE A 172 -3.62 -3.62 3.45
C ILE A 172 -4.58 -2.68 4.19
N ASP A 173 -5.50 -2.07 3.46
CA ASP A 173 -6.55 -1.23 4.08
C ASP A 173 -7.40 -2.04 5.06
N GLY A 174 -7.75 -1.42 6.18
CA GLY A 174 -8.60 -1.98 7.22
C GLY A 174 -10.02 -1.42 7.19
N ASP A 175 -10.88 -1.90 8.10
CA ASP A 175 -12.22 -1.35 8.28
C ASP A 175 -12.13 0.05 8.90
N ALA A 176 -12.70 1.06 8.25
CA ALA A 176 -12.76 2.45 8.71
C ALA A 176 -13.22 2.60 10.16
N LYS A 177 -14.09 1.70 10.62
CA LYS A 177 -14.61 1.68 12.01
C LYS A 177 -13.53 1.39 13.06
N THR A 178 -12.39 0.85 12.67
CA THR A 178 -11.27 0.56 13.59
C THR A 178 -10.38 1.77 13.83
N ALA A 179 -10.55 2.85 13.05
CA ALA A 179 -9.75 4.09 13.15
C ALA A 179 -10.64 5.31 13.38
N PRO A 180 -10.71 5.83 14.61
CA PRO A 180 -11.53 7.00 14.93
C PRO A 180 -11.14 8.23 14.08
N GLY A 181 -12.14 8.88 13.47
CA GLY A 181 -11.96 10.07 12.64
C GLY A 181 -11.55 9.78 11.17
N TYR A 182 -11.32 8.52 10.82
CA TYR A 182 -10.93 8.18 9.45
C TYR A 182 -12.07 8.41 8.45
N GLN A 183 -13.30 8.04 8.82
CA GLN A 183 -14.45 8.17 7.93
C GLN A 183 -14.71 9.62 7.54
N GLU A 184 -14.58 10.55 8.48
CA GLU A 184 -14.78 11.98 8.21
C GLU A 184 -13.74 12.54 7.24
N ILE A 185 -12.49 12.09 7.35
CA ILE A 185 -11.40 12.47 6.43
C ILE A 185 -11.65 11.88 5.04
N HIS A 186 -12.01 10.59 4.99
CA HIS A 186 -12.40 9.92 3.77
C HIS A 186 -13.54 10.66 3.07
N ASP A 187 -14.61 11.00 3.80
CA ASP A 187 -15.77 11.69 3.25
C ASP A 187 -15.42 13.07 2.67
N ILE A 188 -14.53 13.84 3.31
CA ILE A 188 -14.05 15.13 2.77
C ILE A 188 -13.33 14.93 1.44
N ILE A 189 -12.44 13.94 1.36
CA ILE A 189 -11.65 13.66 0.14
C ILE A 189 -12.57 13.16 -0.97
N TYR A 190 -13.44 12.19 -0.68
CA TYR A 190 -14.32 11.59 -1.68
C TYR A 190 -15.41 12.54 -2.13
N ALA A 191 -16.00 13.35 -1.24
CA ALA A 191 -16.93 14.41 -1.66
C ALA A 191 -16.29 15.43 -2.61
N SER A 192 -15.02 15.77 -2.36
CA SER A 192 -14.26 16.63 -3.27
C SER A 192 -14.06 15.96 -4.63
N THR A 193 -13.71 14.66 -4.64
CA THR A 193 -13.50 13.91 -5.87
C THR A 193 -14.80 13.71 -6.64
N GLN A 194 -15.89 13.39 -5.97
CA GLN A 194 -17.22 13.23 -6.57
C GLN A 194 -17.79 14.52 -7.17
N SER A 195 -17.30 15.69 -6.73
CA SER A 195 -17.68 16.95 -7.37
C SER A 195 -17.24 17.05 -8.83
N GLU A 196 -16.18 16.33 -9.23
CA GLU A 196 -15.65 16.26 -10.60
C GLU A 196 -15.89 14.90 -11.27
N TYR A 197 -16.01 13.82 -10.46
CA TYR A 197 -16.20 12.42 -10.87
C TYR A 197 -17.32 11.79 -10.03
N PRO A 198 -18.60 11.99 -10.33
CA PRO A 198 -19.73 11.60 -9.47
C PRO A 198 -19.74 10.12 -9.05
N ASP A 199 -19.26 9.22 -9.93
CA ASP A 199 -19.28 7.79 -9.70
C ASP A 199 -17.96 7.23 -9.13
N TYR A 200 -17.05 8.11 -8.65
CA TYR A 200 -15.70 7.68 -8.23
C TYR A 200 -15.72 6.58 -7.16
N GLU A 201 -16.57 6.69 -6.15
CA GLU A 201 -16.65 5.71 -5.06
C GLU A 201 -17.36 4.40 -5.46
N ALA A 202 -18.21 4.45 -6.49
CA ALA A 202 -18.93 3.29 -7.00
C ALA A 202 -18.05 2.39 -7.88
N ILE A 203 -16.83 2.82 -8.19
CA ILE A 203 -15.89 2.12 -9.07
C ILE A 203 -14.74 1.57 -8.26
N ASP A 204 -14.48 0.27 -8.42
CA ASP A 204 -13.42 -0.41 -7.68
C ASP A 204 -12.02 0.07 -8.10
N LEU A 205 -11.21 0.41 -7.10
CA LEU A 205 -9.78 0.62 -7.24
C LEU A 205 -9.07 -0.65 -6.74
N GLY A 206 -8.77 -1.57 -7.65
CA GLY A 206 -8.23 -2.90 -7.34
C GLY A 206 -9.30 -4.00 -7.23
N ASP A 207 -8.90 -5.20 -6.85
CA ASP A 207 -9.80 -6.35 -6.69
C ASP A 207 -10.72 -6.15 -5.47
N PRO A 208 -12.06 -6.07 -5.64
CA PRO A 208 -12.96 -5.78 -4.53
C PRO A 208 -12.92 -6.85 -3.41
N ARG A 209 -12.44 -8.05 -3.71
CA ARG A 209 -12.34 -9.14 -2.72
C ARG A 209 -11.28 -8.88 -1.64
N VAL A 210 -10.37 -7.93 -1.83
CA VAL A 210 -9.40 -7.54 -0.79
C VAL A 210 -9.98 -6.55 0.24
N ARG A 211 -11.17 -6.00 -0.01
CA ARG A 211 -11.79 -4.97 0.84
C ARG A 211 -12.35 -5.49 2.16
N THR A 212 -12.59 -6.79 2.27
CA THR A 212 -13.07 -7.40 3.51
C THR A 212 -12.19 -8.57 3.93
N ALA A 213 -11.95 -8.72 5.23
CA ALA A 213 -11.14 -9.81 5.77
C ALA A 213 -11.66 -11.19 5.37
N ALA A 214 -13.00 -11.38 5.32
CA ALA A 214 -13.60 -12.65 4.94
C ALA A 214 -13.31 -13.00 3.47
N ALA A 215 -13.61 -12.09 2.53
CA ALA A 215 -13.40 -12.33 1.11
C ALA A 215 -11.90 -12.47 0.76
N LEU A 216 -11.04 -11.69 1.41
CA LEU A 216 -9.59 -11.82 1.27
C LEU A 216 -9.08 -13.18 1.74
N LYS A 217 -9.57 -13.67 2.88
CA LYS A 217 -9.21 -15.00 3.39
C LYS A 217 -9.65 -16.11 2.44
N GLU A 218 -10.86 -16.03 1.89
CA GLU A 218 -11.36 -16.96 0.88
C GLU A 218 -10.52 -16.92 -0.41
N LEU A 219 -10.15 -15.72 -0.87
CA LEU A 219 -9.31 -15.53 -2.04
C LEU A 219 -7.91 -16.13 -1.85
N ALA A 220 -7.28 -15.85 -0.71
CA ALA A 220 -5.96 -16.40 -0.37
C ALA A 220 -5.99 -17.92 -0.25
N ALA A 221 -7.04 -18.49 0.36
CA ALA A 221 -7.20 -19.93 0.54
C ALA A 221 -7.31 -20.72 -0.79
N GLN A 222 -7.68 -20.07 -1.90
CA GLN A 222 -7.69 -20.72 -3.23
C GLN A 222 -6.28 -21.13 -3.69
N SER A 223 -5.25 -20.37 -3.34
CA SER A 223 -3.86 -20.66 -3.66
C SER A 223 -3.10 -21.31 -2.50
N PHE A 224 -3.40 -20.93 -1.29
CA PHE A 224 -2.77 -21.39 -0.05
C PHE A 224 -3.66 -22.41 0.66
N ILE A 225 -3.84 -23.58 0.04
CA ILE A 225 -4.64 -24.68 0.61
C ILE A 225 -3.96 -25.14 1.90
N GLU A 226 -4.76 -25.30 2.98
CA GLU A 226 -4.30 -25.71 4.33
C GLU A 226 -3.32 -24.76 5.03
N ALA A 227 -3.08 -23.56 4.47
CA ALA A 227 -2.25 -22.56 5.13
C ALA A 227 -2.98 -21.94 6.34
N ASP A 228 -2.20 -21.49 7.32
CA ASP A 228 -2.68 -20.63 8.39
C ASP A 228 -2.77 -19.19 7.86
N ILE A 229 -4.00 -18.65 7.77
CA ILE A 229 -4.28 -17.31 7.26
C ILE A 229 -4.83 -16.46 8.40
N GLU A 230 -4.03 -15.52 8.84
CA GLU A 230 -4.35 -14.56 9.90
C GLU A 230 -4.51 -13.16 9.33
N ILE A 231 -5.52 -12.42 9.79
CA ILE A 231 -5.74 -11.01 9.45
C ILE A 231 -5.97 -10.25 10.74
N MET A 232 -5.04 -9.37 11.08
CA MET A 232 -5.06 -8.58 12.31
C MET A 232 -5.38 -7.11 12.03
N PRO A 233 -6.48 -6.57 12.55
CA PRO A 233 -6.76 -5.14 12.44
C PRO A 233 -5.85 -4.33 13.37
N ILE A 234 -5.29 -3.24 12.85
CA ILE A 234 -4.38 -2.34 13.56
C ILE A 234 -4.78 -0.91 13.21
N ALA A 235 -4.72 -0.01 14.19
CA ALA A 235 -4.87 1.43 13.99
C ALA A 235 -3.49 2.10 14.07
N LEU A 236 -3.12 2.84 13.03
CA LEU A 236 -1.85 3.56 12.95
C LEU A 236 -2.13 5.07 13.00
N SER A 237 -1.59 5.78 13.98
CA SER A 237 -1.87 7.20 14.20
C SER A 237 -0.66 8.09 13.93
N PHE A 238 -0.90 9.21 13.24
CA PHE A 238 0.06 10.26 12.99
C PHE A 238 -0.40 11.56 13.68
N HIS A 239 0.43 12.08 14.58
CA HIS A 239 0.18 13.32 15.29
C HIS A 239 1.05 14.44 14.72
N SER A 240 0.43 15.53 14.25
CA SER A 240 1.14 16.68 13.70
C SER A 240 0.26 17.94 13.71
N SER A 241 0.74 19.04 13.12
CA SER A 241 -0.09 20.22 12.86
C SER A 241 -1.16 19.92 11.80
N ALA A 242 -2.28 20.64 11.87
CA ALA A 242 -3.42 20.41 11.00
C ALA A 242 -3.07 20.53 9.50
N ASP A 243 -2.23 21.51 9.16
CA ASP A 243 -1.76 21.73 7.79
C ASP A 243 -0.87 20.58 7.25
N VAL A 244 -0.04 19.99 8.11
CA VAL A 244 0.76 18.80 7.77
C VAL A 244 -0.16 17.61 7.56
N LEU A 245 -1.07 17.35 8.51
CA LEU A 245 -1.99 16.22 8.39
C LEU A 245 -2.92 16.31 7.19
N ALA A 246 -3.38 17.54 6.84
CA ALA A 246 -4.20 17.75 5.64
C ALA A 246 -3.46 17.35 4.35
N ARG A 247 -2.19 17.73 4.21
CA ARG A 247 -1.36 17.36 3.06
C ARG A 247 -1.04 15.87 3.03
N GLU A 248 -0.68 15.29 4.17
CA GLU A 248 -0.33 13.88 4.25
C GLU A 248 -1.56 12.97 4.04
N ALA A 249 -2.72 13.33 4.60
CA ALA A 249 -3.95 12.62 4.33
C ALA A 249 -4.33 12.70 2.84
N ALA A 250 -4.35 13.93 2.26
CA ALA A 250 -4.62 14.08 0.84
C ALA A 250 -3.63 13.28 -0.04
N GLY A 251 -2.33 13.31 0.29
CA GLY A 251 -1.30 12.57 -0.42
C GLY A 251 -1.42 11.05 -0.28
N PHE A 252 -2.09 10.54 0.73
CA PHE A 252 -2.28 9.11 0.92
C PHE A 252 -3.41 8.52 0.07
N PHE A 253 -4.40 9.34 -0.34
CA PHE A 253 -5.55 8.88 -1.11
C PHE A 253 -5.37 9.10 -2.61
N TYR A 254 -5.46 8.04 -3.41
CA TYR A 254 -5.41 8.12 -4.88
C TYR A 254 -6.48 9.05 -5.47
N ALA A 255 -7.61 9.18 -4.80
CA ALA A 255 -8.69 10.10 -5.14
C ALA A 255 -8.22 11.56 -5.29
N SER A 256 -7.17 11.97 -4.58
CA SER A 256 -6.64 13.33 -4.64
C SER A 256 -5.92 13.65 -5.94
N PHE A 257 -5.36 12.65 -6.63
CA PHE A 257 -4.53 12.85 -7.83
C PHE A 257 -5.31 13.09 -9.12
N VAL A 258 -6.63 12.89 -9.09
CA VAL A 258 -7.49 13.14 -10.25
C VAL A 258 -8.13 14.54 -10.24
N LEU A 259 -8.00 15.28 -9.14
CA LEU A 259 -8.63 16.56 -8.91
C LEU A 259 -7.99 17.71 -9.71
N SER A 260 -8.80 18.66 -10.13
CA SER A 260 -8.30 19.96 -10.60
C SER A 260 -7.63 20.72 -9.45
N ALA A 261 -6.71 21.63 -9.79
CA ALA A 261 -5.98 22.43 -8.80
C ALA A 261 -6.90 23.19 -7.84
N ALA A 262 -8.02 23.73 -8.33
CA ALA A 262 -8.97 24.51 -7.53
C ALA A 262 -9.70 23.62 -6.52
N VAL A 263 -10.18 22.44 -6.93
CA VAL A 263 -10.88 21.50 -6.04
C VAL A 263 -9.90 20.88 -5.03
N HIS A 264 -8.70 20.51 -5.47
CA HIS A 264 -7.64 20.01 -4.59
C HIS A 264 -7.28 21.03 -3.49
N GLN A 265 -7.10 22.31 -3.85
CA GLN A 265 -6.80 23.36 -2.86
C GLN A 265 -7.96 23.54 -1.85
N LYS A 266 -9.22 23.49 -2.35
CA LYS A 266 -10.38 23.54 -1.45
C LYS A 266 -10.40 22.34 -0.50
N MET A 267 -10.18 21.14 -1.01
CA MET A 267 -10.11 19.91 -0.18
C MET A 267 -9.05 20.03 0.92
N LEU A 268 -7.86 20.57 0.61
CA LEU A 268 -6.82 20.80 1.63
C LEU A 268 -7.27 21.75 2.73
N LEU A 269 -7.98 22.83 2.38
CA LEU A 269 -8.52 23.77 3.37
C LEU A 269 -9.61 23.12 4.24
N ASP A 270 -10.49 22.31 3.66
CA ASP A 270 -11.53 21.58 4.38
C ASP A 270 -10.90 20.54 5.34
N LEU A 271 -9.87 19.82 4.93
CA LEU A 271 -9.11 18.91 5.78
C LEU A 271 -8.37 19.64 6.91
N GLU A 272 -7.70 20.75 6.61
CA GLU A 272 -7.01 21.55 7.63
C GLU A 272 -7.99 22.10 8.68
N SER A 273 -9.17 22.56 8.25
CA SER A 273 -10.25 23.00 9.13
C SER A 273 -10.75 21.85 10.01
N HIS A 274 -10.95 20.66 9.42
CA HIS A 274 -11.35 19.45 10.16
C HIS A 274 -10.32 19.10 11.24
N PHE A 275 -9.03 19.00 10.88
CA PHE A 275 -7.97 18.67 11.84
C PHE A 275 -7.80 19.75 12.92
N SER A 276 -7.95 21.03 12.59
CA SER A 276 -7.87 22.14 13.55
C SER A 276 -9.02 22.12 14.55
N THR A 277 -10.22 21.76 14.12
CA THR A 277 -11.42 21.70 14.97
C THR A 277 -11.41 20.49 15.90
N ASN A 278 -10.83 19.36 15.45
CA ASN A 278 -10.84 18.09 16.17
C ASN A 278 -9.56 17.81 16.98
N GLN A 279 -8.85 18.85 17.38
CA GLN A 279 -7.66 18.72 18.22
C GLN A 279 -7.98 18.10 19.59
N ARG A 280 -7.11 17.18 20.03
CA ARG A 280 -7.12 16.62 21.39
C ARG A 280 -5.80 17.00 22.08
N ASN A 281 -5.90 17.62 23.25
CA ASN A 281 -4.72 18.08 24.00
C ASN A 281 -3.77 18.99 23.20
N GLY A 282 -4.32 19.79 22.26
CA GLY A 282 -3.54 20.71 21.43
C GLY A 282 -2.82 20.07 20.23
N ALA A 283 -3.06 18.81 19.95
CA ALA A 283 -2.54 18.11 18.77
C ALA A 283 -3.67 17.55 17.91
N SER A 284 -3.49 17.62 16.59
CA SER A 284 -4.34 16.94 15.63
C SER A 284 -3.80 15.51 15.39
N CYS A 285 -4.69 14.61 14.97
CA CYS A 285 -4.35 13.22 14.74
C CYS A 285 -5.01 12.74 13.43
N PHE A 286 -4.25 12.04 12.61
CA PHE A 286 -4.73 11.24 11.49
C PHE A 286 -4.51 9.76 11.81
N THR A 287 -5.57 8.95 11.78
CA THR A 287 -5.49 7.53 12.10
C THR A 287 -5.89 6.71 10.88
N LEU A 288 -5.02 5.80 10.45
CA LEU A 288 -5.25 4.86 9.35
C LEU A 288 -5.71 3.51 9.90
N PRO A 289 -6.84 2.97 9.41
CA PRO A 289 -7.20 1.57 9.64
C PRO A 289 -6.37 0.69 8.71
N VAL A 290 -5.67 -0.28 9.26
CA VAL A 290 -4.94 -1.26 8.47
C VAL A 290 -5.23 -2.68 8.95
N ASN A 291 -5.06 -3.64 8.04
CA ASN A 291 -4.98 -5.04 8.36
C ASN A 291 -3.55 -5.54 8.06
N LEU A 292 -2.97 -6.27 9.01
CA LEU A 292 -1.79 -7.07 8.74
C LEU A 292 -2.26 -8.49 8.39
N LEU A 293 -2.13 -8.84 7.10
CA LEU A 293 -2.35 -10.19 6.59
C LEU A 293 -1.07 -11.00 6.76
N ILE A 294 -1.17 -12.20 7.32
CA ILE A 294 -0.08 -13.16 7.39
C ILE A 294 -0.59 -14.51 6.90
N ILE A 295 0.09 -15.10 5.92
CA ILE A 295 -0.19 -16.43 5.39
C ILE A 295 1.06 -17.27 5.62
N ARG A 296 0.95 -18.31 6.48
CA ARG A 296 2.02 -19.29 6.72
C ARG A 296 1.73 -20.53 5.92
N SER A 297 2.59 -20.84 4.96
CA SER A 297 2.47 -22.05 4.15
C SER A 297 2.73 -23.24 5.06
N SER A 298 1.67 -23.95 5.46
CA SER A 298 1.84 -25.19 6.23
C SER A 298 2.58 -26.21 5.39
N ALA A 299 3.45 -27.00 6.07
CA ALA A 299 3.99 -28.21 5.48
C ALA A 299 2.82 -29.18 5.20
N PRO A 300 2.76 -29.85 4.04
CA PRO A 300 1.83 -30.94 3.82
C PRO A 300 2.11 -32.11 4.79
#